data_0b13ec6f19569322a529b2596c5172f0
#
_entry.id   0b13ec6f19569322a529b2596c5172f0
#
_cell.length_a   1.000
_cell.length_b   1.000
_cell.length_c   1.000
_cell.angle_alpha   90.00
_cell.angle_beta   90.00
_cell.angle_gamma   90.00
#
_symmetry.space_group_name_H-M   'P 1'
#
loop_
_entity.id
_entity.type
_entity.pdbx_description
1 polymer ?
#
loop_
_entity_poly.entity_id
_entity_poly.type
_entity_poly.pdbx_seq_one_letter_code
_entity_poly.pdbx_strand_id
1 'polypeptide(L)'
;MKEEYWEQFMTTGRIADYLSYKAESGSSESRCLEEQKEQAGVRSGESDCFDRDGAFHGKISSFARGARRPNSPLVGAVNPFSFGEFTMYEGRSSHTIQSVKITNYFSELREDMIGAYYGFYFLEFANYYTKEQNDEREMLKLLYQTMKALTSPHIPNLLIRRIFELKAFCINGEGPQVFQCVRCQKKDGQMVFSAREGGLVCTDCARNISDGISLDNSTLYTMQYIEISTIEKLYTFTVSREVLEKLSGIMERYCLLYVEKRFKSLEILETLV
;
A
#
# COMPACT_ATOMS: atom_id res chain seq x y z
N MET A 1 15.08 20.65 14.20
CA MET A 1 14.15 19.68 14.84
C MET A 1 13.01 19.31 13.90
N LYS A 2 12.13 20.24 13.46
CA LYS A 2 11.00 19.93 12.58
C LYS A 2 11.39 19.24 11.27
N GLU A 3 12.39 19.75 10.59
CA GLU A 3 12.92 19.17 9.34
C GLU A 3 13.60 17.82 9.58
N GLU A 4 14.27 17.63 10.73
CA GLU A 4 14.86 16.36 11.12
C GLU A 4 13.82 15.25 11.33
N TYR A 5 12.69 15.53 11.97
CA TYR A 5 11.59 14.56 12.13
C TYR A 5 10.96 14.22 10.78
N TRP A 6 10.89 15.20 9.87
CA TRP A 6 10.40 14.95 8.54
C TRP A 6 11.37 14.07 7.71
N GLU A 7 12.67 14.39 7.73
CA GLU A 7 13.70 13.57 7.08
C GLU A 7 13.76 12.16 7.67
N GLN A 8 13.61 12.03 9.00
CA GLN A 8 13.48 10.74 9.65
C GLN A 8 12.26 9.97 9.19
N PHE A 9 11.09 10.60 9.11
CA PHE A 9 9.89 9.97 8.56
C PHE A 9 10.09 9.53 7.11
N MET A 10 10.65 10.38 6.27
CA MET A 10 10.94 10.06 4.86
C MET A 10 11.92 8.89 4.71
N THR A 11 12.81 8.71 5.69
CA THR A 11 13.82 7.63 5.67
C THR A 11 13.31 6.34 6.32
N THR A 12 12.54 6.45 7.40
CA THR A 12 12.13 5.31 8.22
C THR A 12 10.69 4.86 7.98
N GLY A 13 9.83 5.75 7.44
CA GLY A 13 8.38 5.52 7.31
C GLY A 13 7.65 5.43 8.66
N ARG A 14 8.31 5.76 9.78
CA ARG A 14 7.71 5.63 11.11
C ARG A 14 6.71 6.75 11.38
N ILE A 15 5.49 6.40 11.70
CA ILE A 15 4.44 7.36 12.06
C ILE A 15 4.83 8.19 13.29
N ALA A 16 5.59 7.62 14.24
CA ALA A 16 6.09 8.38 15.39
C ALA A 16 6.90 9.62 14.96
N ASP A 17 7.75 9.51 13.95
CA ASP A 17 8.55 10.59 13.41
C ASP A 17 7.66 11.63 12.70
N TYR A 18 6.64 11.18 11.97
CA TYR A 18 5.62 12.04 11.37
C TYR A 18 4.75 12.76 12.40
N LEU A 19 4.33 12.08 13.47
CA LEU A 19 3.55 12.68 14.55
C LEU A 19 4.37 13.70 15.33
N SER A 20 5.67 13.45 15.54
CA SER A 20 6.58 14.42 16.17
C SER A 20 6.73 15.66 15.29
N TYR A 21 6.87 15.50 13.97
CA TYR A 21 6.86 16.60 13.01
C TYR A 21 5.54 17.40 13.05
N LYS A 22 4.40 16.72 13.14
CA LYS A 22 3.06 17.34 13.24
C LYS A 22 2.86 18.07 14.55
N ALA A 23 3.30 17.52 15.67
CA ALA A 23 3.19 18.16 16.98
C ALA A 23 3.91 19.52 17.05
N GLU A 24 5.07 19.64 16.39
CA GLU A 24 5.80 20.91 16.28
C GLU A 24 5.17 21.90 15.27
N SER A 25 4.34 21.39 14.33
CA SER A 25 3.66 22.22 13.32
C SER A 25 2.37 22.86 13.81
N GLY A 26 1.74 22.30 14.84
CA GLY A 26 0.33 22.49 15.17
C GLY A 26 -0.03 23.70 16.03
N SER A 27 0.88 24.65 16.27
CA SER A 27 0.57 25.74 17.22
C SER A 27 -0.10 26.99 16.64
N SER A 28 -0.16 27.17 15.32
CA SER A 28 -0.67 28.42 14.72
C SER A 28 -1.95 28.32 13.89
N GLU A 29 -2.32 27.16 13.41
CA GLU A 29 -3.45 27.02 12.46
C GLU A 29 -4.81 26.70 13.10
N SER A 30 -4.83 26.49 14.41
CA SER A 30 -5.97 25.97 15.15
C SER A 30 -7.15 26.93 15.32
N ARG A 31 -6.95 28.23 15.18
CA ARG A 31 -8.01 29.22 15.47
C ARG A 31 -8.96 29.55 14.30
N CYS A 32 -8.56 29.26 13.07
CA CYS A 32 -9.38 29.61 11.90
C CYS A 32 -10.44 28.56 11.52
N LEU A 33 -10.41 27.35 12.10
CA LEU A 33 -11.27 26.25 11.67
C LEU A 33 -12.62 26.16 12.37
N GLU A 34 -12.79 26.82 13.52
CA GLU A 34 -14.06 26.78 14.28
C GLU A 34 -15.15 27.68 13.76
N GLU A 35 -14.83 28.74 13.00
CA GLU A 35 -15.82 29.73 12.54
C GLU A 35 -16.46 29.45 11.19
N GLN A 36 -16.00 28.42 10.44
CA GLN A 36 -16.48 28.14 9.06
C GLN A 36 -17.34 26.89 8.89
N LYS A 37 -17.93 26.37 9.95
CA LYS A 37 -18.69 25.11 9.95
C LYS A 37 -20.02 25.08 9.17
N GLU A 38 -20.41 26.12 8.47
CA GLU A 38 -21.81 26.25 7.99
C GLU A 38 -22.09 26.07 6.49
N GLN A 39 -21.13 25.83 5.59
CA GLN A 39 -21.49 25.66 4.18
C GLN A 39 -20.82 24.49 3.46
N ALA A 40 -21.65 23.68 2.86
CA ALA A 40 -21.42 22.33 2.39
C ALA A 40 -20.88 22.17 0.95
N GLY A 41 -20.18 21.14 0.71
CA GLY A 41 -20.33 20.00 -0.19
C GLY A 41 -19.44 19.85 -1.42
N VAL A 42 -19.02 18.64 -1.68
CA VAL A 42 -18.87 17.75 -2.87
C VAL A 42 -17.45 17.32 -3.35
N ARG A 43 -17.23 16.09 -3.70
CA ARG A 43 -16.20 15.05 -3.63
C ARG A 43 -15.10 14.97 -4.71
N SER A 44 -13.94 14.48 -4.44
CA SER A 44 -13.21 13.20 -4.71
C SER A 44 -11.69 13.33 -4.53
N GLY A 45 -11.04 12.28 -3.99
CA GLY A 45 -9.62 12.12 -3.71
C GLY A 45 -9.41 11.37 -2.40
N GLU A 46 -8.52 10.38 -2.37
CA GLU A 46 -8.32 9.49 -1.23
C GLU A 46 -6.97 9.76 -0.56
N SER A 47 -6.96 9.89 0.77
CA SER A 47 -5.75 9.87 1.60
C SER A 47 -6.12 9.57 3.04
N ASP A 48 -5.20 8.95 3.79
CA ASP A 48 -5.36 8.78 5.23
C ASP A 48 -5.18 10.11 5.95
N CYS A 49 -6.11 10.41 6.87
CA CYS A 49 -6.07 11.63 7.68
C CYS A 49 -6.12 11.33 9.16
N PHE A 50 -5.34 12.08 9.90
CA PHE A 50 -5.36 12.16 11.35
C PHE A 50 -5.98 13.50 11.74
N ASP A 51 -6.96 13.49 12.62
CA ASP A 51 -7.40 14.71 13.29
C ASP A 51 -6.68 14.91 14.65
N ARG A 52 -6.98 16.02 15.32
CA ARG A 52 -6.36 16.36 16.60
C ARG A 52 -6.75 15.43 17.74
N ASP A 53 -7.88 14.75 17.62
CA ASP A 53 -8.42 13.87 18.64
C ASP A 53 -7.88 12.43 18.47
N GLY A 54 -7.00 12.20 17.48
CA GLY A 54 -6.37 10.92 17.21
C GLY A 54 -7.32 9.90 16.54
N ALA A 55 -8.42 10.36 15.97
CA ALA A 55 -9.31 9.50 15.22
C ALA A 55 -8.68 9.08 13.89
N PHE A 56 -8.93 7.83 13.50
CA PHE A 56 -8.52 7.30 12.21
C PHE A 56 -9.66 7.52 11.21
N HIS A 57 -9.34 8.12 10.08
CA HIS A 57 -10.31 8.32 9.01
C HIS A 57 -10.19 7.27 7.91
N GLY A 58 -9.05 6.59 7.82
CA GLY A 58 -8.77 5.59 6.80
C GLY A 58 -8.93 6.17 5.41
N LYS A 59 -9.66 5.47 4.57
CA LYS A 59 -10.00 5.93 3.22
C LYS A 59 -11.03 7.05 3.26
N ILE A 60 -10.71 8.20 2.65
CA ILE A 60 -11.58 9.38 2.62
C ILE A 60 -11.91 9.77 1.19
N SER A 61 -13.19 10.02 0.92
CA SER A 61 -13.63 10.67 -0.30
C SER A 61 -13.77 12.16 -0.09
N SER A 62 -13.03 12.97 -0.85
CA SER A 62 -13.03 14.43 -0.71
C SER A 62 -13.10 15.13 -2.06
N PHE A 63 -13.50 16.42 -2.04
CA PHE A 63 -13.59 17.26 -3.23
C PHE A 63 -12.47 18.28 -3.29
N ALA A 64 -11.77 18.31 -4.40
CA ALA A 64 -10.78 19.34 -4.72
C ALA A 64 -11.44 20.46 -5.55
N ARG A 65 -12.17 21.36 -4.90
CA ARG A 65 -12.90 22.44 -5.61
C ARG A 65 -11.94 23.37 -6.34
N GLY A 66 -12.18 23.56 -7.63
CA GLY A 66 -11.37 24.44 -8.46
C GLY A 66 -10.02 23.85 -8.88
N ALA A 67 -9.72 22.60 -8.59
CA ALA A 67 -8.45 21.97 -8.98
C ALA A 67 -8.20 22.02 -10.49
N ARG A 68 -9.24 22.04 -11.33
CA ARG A 68 -9.12 22.14 -12.79
C ARG A 68 -8.95 23.56 -13.31
N ARG A 69 -8.97 24.59 -12.44
CA ARG A 69 -8.74 25.97 -12.89
C ARG A 69 -7.29 26.22 -13.16
N PRO A 70 -6.93 26.98 -14.20
CA PRO A 70 -5.56 27.44 -14.41
C PRO A 70 -5.02 28.13 -13.14
N ASN A 71 -3.79 27.83 -12.77
CA ASN A 71 -3.13 28.36 -11.56
C ASN A 71 -3.76 27.97 -10.21
N SER A 72 -4.58 26.92 -10.18
CA SER A 72 -5.09 26.42 -8.90
C SER A 72 -3.93 25.83 -8.06
N PRO A 73 -3.82 26.16 -6.77
CA PRO A 73 -2.84 25.53 -5.88
C PRO A 73 -3.09 24.03 -5.69
N LEU A 74 -4.27 23.55 -6.06
CA LEU A 74 -4.67 22.15 -5.95
C LEU A 74 -4.34 21.32 -7.20
N VAL A 75 -3.90 21.91 -8.32
CA VAL A 75 -3.62 21.19 -9.58
C VAL A 75 -2.60 20.05 -9.35
N GLY A 76 -1.51 20.32 -8.61
CA GLY A 76 -0.51 19.31 -8.31
C GLY A 76 -1.01 18.20 -7.40
N ALA A 77 -1.92 18.53 -6.49
CA ALA A 77 -2.42 17.62 -5.47
C ALA A 77 -3.40 16.57 -5.98
N VAL A 78 -4.11 16.87 -7.06
CA VAL A 78 -5.08 15.93 -7.66
C VAL A 78 -4.45 15.02 -8.72
N ASN A 79 -3.14 15.14 -8.92
CA ASN A 79 -2.43 14.20 -9.78
C ASN A 79 -2.24 12.86 -9.06
N PRO A 80 -2.31 11.75 -9.79
CA PRO A 80 -1.98 10.44 -9.23
C PRO A 80 -0.60 10.43 -8.58
N PHE A 81 -0.44 9.64 -7.54
CA PHE A 81 0.80 9.46 -6.77
C PHE A 81 1.25 10.68 -5.97
N SER A 82 0.44 11.73 -5.86
CA SER A 82 0.76 12.88 -4.99
C SER A 82 0.64 12.47 -3.53
N PHE A 83 1.76 12.57 -2.80
CA PHE A 83 1.86 12.21 -1.40
C PHE A 83 2.21 13.45 -0.56
N GLY A 84 1.49 13.69 0.54
CA GLY A 84 1.71 14.90 1.35
C GLY A 84 0.62 15.12 2.39
N GLU A 85 0.56 16.34 2.88
CA GLU A 85 -0.44 16.79 3.86
C GLU A 85 -1.61 17.45 3.16
N PHE A 86 -2.81 17.00 3.48
CA PHE A 86 -4.05 17.56 2.94
C PHE A 86 -4.86 18.13 4.10
N THR A 87 -5.10 19.44 4.09
CA THR A 87 -6.03 20.08 5.02
C THR A 87 -7.42 19.99 4.41
N MET A 88 -8.33 19.35 5.12
CA MET A 88 -9.71 19.13 4.65
C MET A 88 -10.71 19.72 5.61
N TYR A 89 -11.79 20.24 5.06
CA TYR A 89 -12.99 20.61 5.80
C TYR A 89 -13.96 19.43 5.78
N GLU A 90 -14.40 19.01 6.94
CA GLU A 90 -15.40 17.98 7.10
C GLU A 90 -16.81 18.62 7.04
N GLY A 91 -17.58 18.31 6.01
CA GLY A 91 -18.98 18.66 5.89
C GLY A 91 -19.88 17.52 6.39
N ARG A 92 -21.18 17.74 6.44
CA ARG A 92 -22.16 16.74 6.94
C ARG A 92 -22.14 15.41 6.16
N SER A 93 -21.76 15.40 4.91
CA SER A 93 -21.78 14.21 4.04
C SER A 93 -20.53 14.03 3.18
N SER A 94 -19.53 14.91 3.31
CA SER A 94 -18.34 14.87 2.44
C SER A 94 -17.24 15.78 2.95
N HIS A 95 -16.01 15.48 2.56
CA HIS A 95 -14.84 16.30 2.84
C HIS A 95 -14.51 17.20 1.65
N THR A 96 -13.93 18.37 1.91
CA THR A 96 -13.45 19.29 0.86
C THR A 96 -12.01 19.67 1.16
N ILE A 97 -11.12 19.49 0.19
CA ILE A 97 -9.72 19.88 0.33
C ILE A 97 -9.63 21.41 0.32
N GLN A 98 -9.08 21.98 1.38
CA GLN A 98 -8.84 23.41 1.51
C GLN A 98 -7.42 23.78 1.05
N SER A 99 -6.43 23.05 1.53
CA SER A 99 -5.04 23.27 1.17
C SER A 99 -4.27 21.96 1.14
N VAL A 100 -3.16 21.96 0.43
CA VAL A 100 -2.28 20.80 0.28
C VAL A 100 -0.84 21.24 0.37
N LYS A 101 -0.03 20.40 1.00
CA LYS A 101 1.41 20.51 1.00
C LYS A 101 1.99 19.17 0.53
N ILE A 102 2.25 19.08 -0.77
CA ILE A 102 2.79 17.86 -1.35
C ILE A 102 4.28 17.76 -1.02
N THR A 103 4.68 16.61 -0.54
CA THR A 103 6.06 16.28 -0.17
C THR A 103 6.72 15.40 -1.20
N ASN A 104 5.95 14.57 -1.90
CA ASN A 104 6.44 13.78 -3.01
C ASN A 104 5.36 13.68 -4.10
N TYR A 105 5.76 13.92 -5.34
CA TYR A 105 4.91 13.79 -6.53
C TYR A 105 5.16 12.49 -7.28
N PHE A 106 6.23 11.76 -6.95
CA PHE A 106 6.71 10.61 -7.72
C PHE A 106 6.70 10.90 -9.23
N SER A 107 7.28 12.04 -9.61
CA SER A 107 7.27 12.56 -10.99
C SER A 107 7.90 11.59 -11.97
N GLU A 108 8.86 10.80 -11.53
CA GLU A 108 9.54 9.76 -12.31
C GLU A 108 8.56 8.73 -12.89
N LEU A 109 7.52 8.39 -12.12
CA LEU A 109 6.47 7.46 -12.59
C LEU A 109 5.62 8.03 -13.73
N ARG A 110 5.65 9.34 -13.96
CA ARG A 110 4.91 9.95 -15.09
C ARG A 110 5.65 9.79 -16.41
N GLU A 111 6.95 9.60 -16.35
CA GLU A 111 7.83 9.41 -17.51
C GLU A 111 7.99 7.91 -17.82
N ASP A 112 7.75 7.05 -16.86
CA ASP A 112 7.73 5.58 -17.00
C ASP A 112 6.29 5.05 -17.09
N MET A 113 5.83 4.78 -18.30
CA MET A 113 4.47 4.25 -18.54
C MET A 113 4.23 2.93 -17.81
N ILE A 114 5.19 2.02 -17.83
CA ILE A 114 5.06 0.70 -17.18
C ILE A 114 5.01 0.88 -15.66
N GLY A 115 5.94 1.65 -15.10
CA GLY A 115 5.95 1.98 -13.67
C GLY A 115 4.65 2.67 -13.22
N ALA A 116 4.11 3.59 -14.04
CA ALA A 116 2.83 4.23 -13.74
C ALA A 116 1.67 3.22 -13.66
N TYR A 117 1.58 2.26 -14.58
CA TYR A 117 0.52 1.23 -14.52
C TYR A 117 0.69 0.29 -13.32
N TYR A 118 1.91 -0.05 -12.92
CA TYR A 118 2.14 -0.71 -11.62
C TYR A 118 1.65 0.15 -10.46
N GLY A 119 1.97 1.43 -10.45
CA GLY A 119 1.50 2.39 -9.44
C GLY A 119 -0.04 2.45 -9.37
N PHE A 120 -0.72 2.55 -10.51
CA PHE A 120 -2.19 2.50 -10.56
C PHE A 120 -2.75 1.18 -10.04
N TYR A 121 -2.10 0.06 -10.36
CA TYR A 121 -2.49 -1.24 -9.83
C TYR A 121 -2.41 -1.27 -8.30
N PHE A 122 -1.34 -0.76 -7.71
CA PHE A 122 -1.20 -0.71 -6.25
C PHE A 122 -2.25 0.18 -5.59
N LEU A 123 -2.60 1.31 -6.21
CA LEU A 123 -3.69 2.16 -5.74
C LEU A 123 -5.05 1.47 -5.85
N GLU A 124 -5.35 0.78 -6.96
CA GLU A 124 -6.59 0.02 -7.12
C GLU A 124 -6.69 -1.13 -6.12
N PHE A 125 -5.57 -1.83 -5.84
CA PHE A 125 -5.50 -2.92 -4.88
C PHE A 125 -5.70 -2.41 -3.45
N ALA A 126 -5.00 -1.34 -3.07
CA ALA A 126 -5.19 -0.71 -1.77
C ALA A 126 -6.64 -0.20 -1.60
N ASN A 127 -7.20 0.46 -2.62
CA ASN A 127 -8.58 0.93 -2.60
C ASN A 127 -9.62 -0.20 -2.44
N TYR A 128 -9.30 -1.42 -2.86
CA TYR A 128 -10.15 -2.59 -2.66
C TYR A 128 -10.19 -3.01 -1.19
N TYR A 129 -9.05 -2.96 -0.49
CA TYR A 129 -8.93 -3.42 0.89
C TYR A 129 -9.23 -2.34 1.93
N THR A 130 -8.87 -1.09 1.66
CA THR A 130 -9.02 0.00 2.63
C THR A 130 -10.47 0.43 2.82
N LYS A 131 -10.83 0.80 4.05
CA LYS A 131 -12.18 1.20 4.46
C LYS A 131 -12.18 2.59 5.08
N GLU A 132 -13.34 3.25 5.02
CA GLU A 132 -13.56 4.50 5.76
C GLU A 132 -13.56 4.22 7.26
N GLN A 133 -13.04 5.17 8.05
CA GLN A 133 -12.98 5.11 9.52
C GLN A 133 -12.17 3.94 10.09
N ASN A 134 -11.31 3.32 9.29
CA ASN A 134 -10.41 2.25 9.71
C ASN A 134 -8.98 2.76 9.85
N ASP A 135 -8.13 2.07 10.63
CA ASP A 135 -6.71 2.39 10.70
C ASP A 135 -5.97 1.79 9.50
N GLU A 136 -5.74 2.59 8.48
CA GLU A 136 -5.09 2.18 7.22
C GLU A 136 -3.63 2.66 7.13
N ARG A 137 -3.01 3.03 8.25
CA ARG A 137 -1.62 3.55 8.29
C ARG A 137 -0.60 2.58 7.72
N GLU A 138 -0.73 1.29 7.99
CA GLU A 138 0.19 0.28 7.47
C GLU A 138 0.04 0.12 5.94
N MET A 139 -1.18 0.20 5.41
CA MET A 139 -1.40 0.20 3.97
C MET A 139 -0.85 1.47 3.31
N LEU A 140 -1.04 2.64 3.93
CA LEU A 140 -0.49 3.90 3.42
C LEU A 140 1.05 3.89 3.40
N LYS A 141 1.68 3.38 4.46
CA LYS A 141 3.15 3.19 4.50
C LYS A 141 3.61 2.22 3.40
N LEU A 142 2.89 1.10 3.24
CA LEU A 142 3.21 0.13 2.20
C LEU A 142 3.14 0.78 0.82
N LEU A 143 2.07 1.51 0.52
CA LEU A 143 1.93 2.26 -0.73
C LEU A 143 3.09 3.22 -0.95
N TYR A 144 3.44 4.03 0.05
CA TYR A 144 4.52 4.99 -0.06
C TYR A 144 5.87 4.33 -0.38
N GLN A 145 6.24 3.28 0.37
CA GLN A 145 7.49 2.55 0.14
C GLN A 145 7.49 1.81 -1.20
N THR A 146 6.33 1.32 -1.63
CA THR A 146 6.16 0.67 -2.93
C THR A 146 6.36 1.66 -4.08
N MET A 147 5.76 2.86 -4.00
CA MET A 147 5.97 3.91 -5.00
C MET A 147 7.45 4.34 -5.06
N LYS A 148 8.09 4.46 -3.89
CA LYS A 148 9.54 4.74 -3.81
C LYS A 148 10.38 3.62 -4.44
N ALA A 149 9.98 2.37 -4.28
CA ALA A 149 10.67 1.23 -4.91
C ALA A 149 10.52 1.24 -6.43
N LEU A 150 9.34 1.62 -6.95
CA LEU A 150 9.10 1.73 -8.40
C LEU A 150 9.98 2.78 -9.08
N THR A 151 10.39 3.84 -8.37
CA THR A 151 11.31 4.85 -8.93
C THR A 151 12.77 4.40 -8.92
N SER A 152 13.05 3.22 -8.34
CA SER A 152 14.41 2.67 -8.25
C SER A 152 14.65 1.61 -9.33
N PRO A 153 15.69 1.72 -10.16
CA PRO A 153 15.98 0.73 -11.19
C PRO A 153 16.56 -0.58 -10.68
N HIS A 154 16.78 -0.69 -9.36
CA HIS A 154 17.51 -1.84 -8.78
C HIS A 154 16.64 -3.06 -8.52
N ILE A 155 15.32 -2.89 -8.45
CA ILE A 155 14.38 -3.98 -8.14
C ILE A 155 13.43 -4.16 -9.31
N PRO A 156 13.28 -5.37 -9.88
CA PRO A 156 12.33 -5.62 -10.95
C PRO A 156 10.88 -5.28 -10.52
N ASN A 157 10.14 -4.58 -11.36
CA ASN A 157 8.75 -4.20 -11.08
C ASN A 157 7.86 -5.39 -10.71
N LEU A 158 8.09 -6.55 -11.34
CA LEU A 158 7.38 -7.77 -11.00
C LEU A 158 7.66 -8.22 -9.56
N LEU A 159 8.90 -8.10 -9.08
CA LEU A 159 9.24 -8.42 -7.68
C LEU A 159 8.56 -7.43 -6.72
N ILE A 160 8.59 -6.14 -7.04
CA ILE A 160 7.88 -5.09 -6.27
C ILE A 160 6.39 -5.45 -6.15
N ARG A 161 5.77 -5.87 -7.26
CA ARG A 161 4.36 -6.29 -7.27
C ARG A 161 4.12 -7.46 -6.32
N ARG A 162 4.91 -8.52 -6.38
CA ARG A 162 4.72 -9.72 -5.53
C ARG A 162 4.96 -9.43 -4.05
N ILE A 163 5.93 -8.57 -3.73
CA ILE A 163 6.15 -8.09 -2.35
C ILE A 163 4.94 -7.30 -1.85
N PHE A 164 4.43 -6.36 -2.66
CA PHE A 164 3.26 -5.56 -2.30
C PHE A 164 2.03 -6.43 -2.06
N GLU A 165 1.68 -7.31 -2.99
CA GLU A 165 0.52 -8.20 -2.90
C GLU A 165 0.57 -9.05 -1.62
N LEU A 166 1.69 -9.76 -1.38
CA LEU A 166 1.83 -10.59 -0.20
C LEU A 166 1.74 -9.78 1.10
N LYS A 167 2.42 -8.63 1.16
CA LYS A 167 2.39 -7.78 2.36
C LYS A 167 1.01 -7.16 2.59
N ALA A 168 0.30 -6.78 1.55
CA ALA A 168 -1.06 -6.26 1.64
C ALA A 168 -2.03 -7.31 2.18
N PHE A 169 -1.93 -8.58 1.75
CA PHE A 169 -2.69 -9.67 2.36
C PHE A 169 -2.37 -9.83 3.85
N CYS A 170 -1.08 -9.76 4.23
CA CYS A 170 -0.68 -9.86 5.65
C CYS A 170 -1.25 -8.72 6.50
N ILE A 171 -1.23 -7.48 6.00
CA ILE A 171 -1.80 -6.30 6.68
C ILE A 171 -3.31 -6.47 6.91
N ASN A 172 -4.00 -7.05 5.94
CA ASN A 172 -5.46 -7.25 6.02
C ASN A 172 -5.86 -8.55 6.75
N GLY A 173 -4.91 -9.32 7.29
CA GLY A 173 -5.18 -10.56 8.02
C GLY A 173 -5.51 -11.76 7.11
N GLU A 174 -5.27 -11.63 5.81
CA GLU A 174 -5.47 -12.68 4.81
C GLU A 174 -4.15 -13.26 4.29
N GLY A 175 -3.04 -13.00 4.99
CA GLY A 175 -1.72 -13.53 4.62
C GLY A 175 -1.67 -15.06 4.66
N PRO A 176 -0.99 -15.71 3.70
CA PRO A 176 -0.84 -17.16 3.70
C PRO A 176 0.01 -17.65 4.87
N GLN A 177 -0.35 -18.79 5.46
CA GLN A 177 0.48 -19.41 6.48
C GLN A 177 1.76 -20.00 5.88
N VAL A 178 2.92 -19.38 6.16
CA VAL A 178 4.23 -19.80 5.59
C VAL A 178 5.24 -20.30 6.62
N PHE A 179 4.82 -20.53 7.88
CA PHE A 179 5.72 -21.00 8.95
C PHE A 179 5.43 -22.43 9.40
N GLN A 180 4.27 -22.96 9.09
CA GLN A 180 3.88 -24.31 9.48
C GLN A 180 2.79 -24.89 8.57
N CYS A 181 2.62 -26.19 8.59
CA CYS A 181 1.53 -26.84 7.89
C CYS A 181 0.17 -26.39 8.44
N VAL A 182 -0.72 -25.89 7.58
CA VAL A 182 -2.06 -25.40 7.95
C VAL A 182 -2.94 -26.51 8.56
N ARG A 183 -2.67 -27.78 8.26
CA ARG A 183 -3.48 -28.93 8.73
C ARG A 183 -2.98 -29.53 10.04
N CYS A 184 -1.67 -29.77 10.18
CA CYS A 184 -1.10 -30.50 11.33
C CYS A 184 -0.09 -29.67 12.13
N GLN A 185 0.17 -28.42 11.75
CA GLN A 185 1.09 -27.49 12.41
C GLN A 185 2.57 -27.93 12.43
N LYS A 186 2.94 -28.95 11.65
CA LYS A 186 4.34 -29.35 11.46
C LYS A 186 5.13 -28.21 10.85
N LYS A 187 6.29 -27.89 11.42
CA LYS A 187 7.13 -26.77 10.99
C LYS A 187 8.27 -27.19 10.06
N ASP A 188 8.69 -28.44 10.18
CA ASP A 188 9.88 -28.96 9.49
C ASP A 188 9.49 -29.95 8.40
N GLY A 189 10.42 -30.17 7.46
CA GLY A 189 10.28 -31.12 6.37
C GLY A 189 9.86 -30.47 5.05
N GLN A 190 9.65 -31.33 4.06
CA GLN A 190 9.25 -30.85 2.74
C GLN A 190 7.80 -30.35 2.75
N MET A 191 7.59 -29.15 2.23
CA MET A 191 6.31 -28.48 2.17
C MET A 191 5.91 -28.21 0.72
N VAL A 192 4.60 -28.19 0.48
CA VAL A 192 3.99 -27.63 -0.73
C VAL A 192 3.15 -26.45 -0.33
N PHE A 193 2.99 -25.49 -1.22
CA PHE A 193 2.06 -24.38 -1.04
C PHE A 193 0.74 -24.72 -1.72
N SER A 194 -0.36 -24.51 -1.02
CA SER A 194 -1.70 -24.58 -1.59
C SER A 194 -2.43 -23.26 -1.34
N ALA A 195 -2.82 -22.60 -2.41
CA ALA A 195 -3.59 -21.36 -2.33
C ALA A 195 -4.99 -21.63 -1.73
N ARG A 196 -5.60 -22.78 -2.04
CA ARG A 196 -6.91 -23.18 -1.48
C ARG A 196 -6.87 -23.45 0.01
N GLU A 197 -5.77 -24.03 0.51
CA GLU A 197 -5.59 -24.27 1.94
C GLU A 197 -5.11 -23.01 2.69
N GLY A 198 -4.78 -21.93 1.96
CA GLY A 198 -4.29 -20.68 2.53
C GLY A 198 -2.85 -20.74 3.05
N GLY A 199 -1.99 -21.64 2.55
CA GLY A 199 -0.60 -21.69 2.99
C GLY A 199 0.12 -23.02 2.75
N LEU A 200 1.09 -23.29 3.65
CA LEU A 200 1.94 -24.49 3.58
C LEU A 200 1.20 -25.75 4.01
N VAL A 201 1.46 -26.83 3.30
CA VAL A 201 1.01 -28.18 3.65
C VAL A 201 2.18 -29.13 3.58
N CYS A 202 2.41 -29.92 4.64
CA CYS A 202 3.47 -30.92 4.63
C CYS A 202 3.12 -32.10 3.71
N THR A 203 4.11 -32.83 3.25
CA THR A 203 3.94 -33.97 2.33
C THR A 203 2.95 -35.03 2.82
N ASP A 204 2.88 -35.27 4.15
CA ASP A 204 1.95 -36.23 4.74
C ASP A 204 0.49 -35.77 4.57
N CYS A 205 0.22 -34.46 4.73
CA CYS A 205 -1.10 -33.85 4.60
C CYS A 205 -1.45 -33.53 3.14
N ALA A 206 -0.48 -33.46 2.25
CA ALA A 206 -0.65 -33.02 0.86
C ALA A 206 -1.19 -34.10 -0.09
N ARG A 207 -1.34 -35.34 0.35
CA ARG A 207 -1.72 -36.51 -0.49
C ARG A 207 -2.99 -36.29 -1.31
N ASN A 208 -3.92 -35.48 -0.80
CA ASN A 208 -5.20 -35.21 -1.44
C ASN A 208 -5.34 -33.74 -1.89
N ILE A 209 -4.22 -33.03 -2.08
CA ILE A 209 -4.25 -31.62 -2.52
C ILE A 209 -3.97 -31.58 -4.02
N SER A 210 -4.89 -30.96 -4.77
CA SER A 210 -4.79 -30.88 -6.24
C SER A 210 -4.03 -29.65 -6.75
N ASP A 211 -3.88 -28.60 -5.93
CA ASP A 211 -3.28 -27.32 -6.29
C ASP A 211 -1.91 -27.07 -5.64
N GLY A 212 -1.30 -28.12 -5.07
CA GLY A 212 -0.02 -28.03 -4.40
C GLY A 212 1.14 -27.61 -5.32
N ILE A 213 1.84 -26.55 -4.96
CA ILE A 213 3.05 -26.07 -5.62
C ILE A 213 4.26 -26.46 -4.77
N SER A 214 5.21 -27.20 -5.36
CA SER A 214 6.45 -27.52 -4.67
C SER A 214 7.29 -26.26 -4.41
N LEU A 215 7.70 -26.06 -3.17
CA LEU A 215 8.55 -24.94 -2.75
C LEU A 215 9.98 -25.37 -2.56
N ASP A 216 10.90 -24.56 -3.07
CA ASP A 216 12.30 -24.57 -2.64
C ASP A 216 12.49 -23.66 -1.41
N ASN A 217 13.58 -23.87 -0.70
CA ASN A 217 13.89 -23.14 0.52
C ASN A 217 14.04 -21.63 0.28
N SER A 218 14.53 -21.21 -0.89
CA SER A 218 14.72 -19.78 -1.21
C SER A 218 13.39 -19.07 -1.42
N THR A 219 12.45 -19.70 -2.13
CA THR A 219 11.11 -19.17 -2.32
C THR A 219 10.34 -19.10 -0.99
N LEU A 220 10.42 -20.16 -0.19
CA LEU A 220 9.81 -20.19 1.15
C LEU A 220 10.39 -19.10 2.05
N TYR A 221 11.71 -18.99 2.11
CA TYR A 221 12.38 -17.94 2.89
C TYR A 221 11.99 -16.54 2.44
N THR A 222 11.87 -16.33 1.12
CA THR A 222 11.43 -15.04 0.58
C THR A 222 10.03 -14.67 1.05
N MET A 223 9.08 -15.62 1.03
CA MET A 223 7.72 -15.38 1.52
C MET A 223 7.71 -15.09 3.03
N GLN A 224 8.45 -15.87 3.81
CA GLN A 224 8.60 -15.64 5.26
C GLN A 224 9.22 -14.28 5.55
N TYR A 225 10.27 -13.90 4.81
CA TYR A 225 10.92 -12.60 4.98
C TYR A 225 9.96 -11.45 4.71
N ILE A 226 9.16 -11.52 3.63
CA ILE A 226 8.16 -10.48 3.30
C ILE A 226 7.12 -10.37 4.42
N GLU A 227 6.64 -11.48 4.96
CA GLU A 227 5.62 -11.48 6.00
C GLU A 227 6.10 -10.82 7.29
N ILE A 228 7.28 -11.24 7.81
CA ILE A 228 7.79 -10.76 9.10
C ILE A 228 8.52 -9.43 9.04
N SER A 229 9.00 -9.02 7.86
CA SER A 229 9.75 -7.78 7.72
C SER A 229 8.88 -6.55 7.97
N THR A 230 9.49 -5.52 8.55
CA THR A 230 8.88 -4.19 8.57
C THR A 230 8.80 -3.63 7.16
N ILE A 231 7.85 -2.75 6.93
CA ILE A 231 7.56 -2.19 5.59
C ILE A 231 8.79 -1.49 5.01
N GLU A 232 9.60 -0.85 5.86
CA GLU A 232 10.82 -0.14 5.45
C GLU A 232 11.90 -1.06 4.88
N LYS A 233 11.86 -2.35 5.20
CA LYS A 233 12.85 -3.34 4.77
C LYS A 233 12.41 -4.18 3.58
N LEU A 234 11.15 -4.05 3.13
CA LEU A 234 10.59 -4.91 2.09
C LEU A 234 11.31 -4.80 0.75
N TYR A 235 11.83 -3.62 0.40
CA TYR A 235 12.40 -3.33 -0.91
C TYR A 235 13.93 -3.18 -0.85
N THR A 236 14.59 -4.02 -0.03
CA THR A 236 16.05 -3.98 0.17
C THR A 236 16.78 -5.18 -0.41
N PHE A 237 16.08 -6.07 -1.10
CA PHE A 237 16.65 -7.32 -1.65
C PHE A 237 16.15 -7.59 -3.07
N THR A 238 16.86 -8.47 -3.74
CA THR A 238 16.46 -9.07 -5.02
C THR A 238 16.50 -10.59 -4.89
N VAL A 239 15.87 -11.29 -5.81
CA VAL A 239 15.85 -12.76 -5.85
C VAL A 239 16.29 -13.26 -7.22
N SER A 240 16.64 -14.54 -7.32
CA SER A 240 16.93 -15.15 -8.62
C SER A 240 15.66 -15.21 -9.48
N ARG A 241 15.85 -15.38 -10.79
CA ARG A 241 14.73 -15.50 -11.72
C ARG A 241 13.82 -16.67 -11.37
N GLU A 242 14.37 -17.81 -10.98
CA GLU A 242 13.60 -19.00 -10.63
C GLU A 242 12.71 -18.74 -9.39
N VAL A 243 13.25 -18.06 -8.37
CA VAL A 243 12.48 -17.68 -7.17
C VAL A 243 11.37 -16.70 -7.53
N LEU A 244 11.66 -15.72 -8.38
CA LEU A 244 10.64 -14.74 -8.82
C LEU A 244 9.52 -15.41 -9.62
N GLU A 245 9.84 -16.32 -10.52
CA GLU A 245 8.85 -17.07 -11.32
C GLU A 245 7.94 -17.92 -10.40
N LYS A 246 8.51 -18.62 -9.42
CA LYS A 246 7.74 -19.42 -8.45
C LYS A 246 6.86 -18.53 -7.57
N LEU A 247 7.44 -17.47 -6.99
CA LEU A 247 6.69 -16.52 -6.17
C LEU A 247 5.54 -15.90 -6.98
N SER A 248 5.78 -15.58 -8.25
CA SER A 248 4.75 -15.05 -9.15
C SER A 248 3.61 -16.05 -9.35
N GLY A 249 3.92 -17.30 -9.66
CA GLY A 249 2.91 -18.33 -9.85
C GLY A 249 2.08 -18.61 -8.58
N ILE A 250 2.70 -18.50 -7.40
CA ILE A 250 2.02 -18.60 -6.10
C ILE A 250 1.07 -17.43 -5.90
N MET A 251 1.56 -16.20 -6.05
CA MET A 251 0.79 -14.99 -5.81
C MET A 251 -0.36 -14.82 -6.82
N GLU A 252 -0.17 -15.20 -8.08
CA GLU A 252 -1.25 -15.20 -9.08
C GLU A 252 -2.40 -16.10 -8.67
N ARG A 253 -2.11 -17.33 -8.25
CA ARG A 253 -3.16 -18.25 -7.77
C ARG A 253 -3.81 -17.75 -6.48
N TYR A 254 -3.02 -17.15 -5.59
CA TYR A 254 -3.52 -16.60 -4.35
C TYR A 254 -4.46 -15.41 -4.61
N CYS A 255 -4.03 -14.46 -5.43
CA CYS A 255 -4.86 -13.32 -5.82
C CYS A 255 -6.17 -13.76 -6.51
N LEU A 256 -6.12 -14.76 -7.39
CA LEU A 256 -7.33 -15.29 -8.06
C LEU A 256 -8.37 -15.87 -7.10
N LEU A 257 -7.95 -16.34 -5.92
CA LEU A 257 -8.86 -16.94 -4.93
C LEU A 257 -9.37 -15.93 -3.91
N TYR A 258 -8.54 -14.96 -3.52
CA TYR A 258 -8.85 -14.04 -2.43
C TYR A 258 -9.29 -12.64 -2.90
N VAL A 259 -9.04 -12.29 -4.16
CA VAL A 259 -9.46 -10.99 -4.72
C VAL A 259 -10.57 -11.20 -5.74
N GLU A 260 -11.78 -10.84 -5.37
CA GLU A 260 -12.96 -10.99 -6.24
C GLU A 260 -13.05 -9.92 -7.35
N LYS A 261 -12.14 -8.95 -7.34
CA LYS A 261 -12.14 -7.81 -8.27
C LYS A 261 -11.07 -7.95 -9.35
N ARG A 262 -11.45 -7.65 -10.58
CA ARG A 262 -10.49 -7.42 -11.67
C ARG A 262 -10.04 -5.96 -11.66
N PHE A 263 -8.74 -5.73 -11.71
CA PHE A 263 -8.14 -4.40 -11.73
C PHE A 263 -7.85 -3.98 -13.16
N LYS A 264 -8.41 -2.85 -13.59
CA LYS A 264 -8.24 -2.34 -14.95
C LYS A 264 -6.79 -2.01 -15.29
N SER A 265 -6.05 -1.46 -14.33
CA SER A 265 -4.62 -1.16 -14.46
C SER A 265 -3.81 -2.43 -14.73
N LEU A 266 -4.17 -3.54 -14.10
CA LEU A 266 -3.51 -4.83 -14.31
C LEU A 266 -3.81 -5.40 -15.69
N GLU A 267 -5.06 -5.34 -16.16
CA GLU A 267 -5.44 -5.78 -17.51
C GLU A 267 -4.63 -5.02 -18.59
N ILE A 268 -4.45 -3.71 -18.42
CA ILE A 268 -3.63 -2.91 -19.33
C ILE A 268 -2.16 -3.30 -19.22
N LEU A 269 -1.64 -3.44 -17.99
CA LEU A 269 -0.26 -3.81 -17.75
C LEU A 269 0.10 -5.15 -18.43
N GLU A 270 -0.78 -6.14 -18.36
CA GLU A 270 -0.61 -7.46 -19.01
C GLU A 270 -0.58 -7.37 -20.54
N THR A 271 -1.07 -6.29 -21.14
CA THR A 271 -0.95 -6.05 -22.59
C THR A 271 0.34 -5.33 -22.97
N LEU A 272 1.05 -4.72 -22.01
CA LEU A 272 2.25 -3.92 -22.23
C LEU A 272 3.55 -4.69 -21.95
N VAL A 273 3.48 -5.78 -21.21
CA VAL A 273 4.60 -6.60 -20.75
C VAL A 273 4.44 -8.02 -21.29
#